data_19c5d6d571112f8f7cf2dd3d997661fe
#
_entry.id   19c5d6d571112f8f7cf2dd3d997661fe
#
_cell.length_a   1.000
_cell.length_b   1.000
_cell.length_c   1.000
_cell.angle_alpha   90.00
_cell.angle_beta   90.00
_cell.angle_gamma   90.00
#
_symmetry.space_group_name_H-M   'P 1'
#
loop_
_entity.id
_entity.type
_entity.pdbx_description
1 polymer ?
#
loop_
_entity_poly.entity_id
_entity_poly.type
_entity_poly.pdbx_seq_one_letter_code
_entity_poly.pdbx_strand_id
1 'polypeptide(L)'
;MPIKLKRAYDAPAASDGYRVLVDRLWPRGLTKTELRLDAWPKDLAPSTALRKWIHSDMSRWNEFRRRYFKELDAQVDLATDLRKRADLGSVTLVFAAKDPRHNHAAVLKEFLEQR
;
A
#
# COMPACT_ATOMS: atom_id res chain seq x y z
N MET A 1 -2.98 14.16 -8.04
CA MET A 1 -3.44 13.28 -6.94
C MET A 1 -2.29 13.08 -5.95
N PRO A 2 -2.37 13.62 -4.73
CA PRO A 2 -1.23 13.60 -3.81
C PRO A 2 -1.15 12.29 -3.03
N ILE A 3 -0.68 11.25 -3.69
CA ILE A 3 -0.46 9.94 -3.06
C ILE A 3 1.04 9.77 -2.81
N LYS A 4 1.38 9.55 -1.54
CA LYS A 4 2.76 9.39 -1.08
C LYS A 4 3.00 7.98 -0.59
N LEU A 5 4.26 7.58 -0.56
CA LEU A 5 4.70 6.30 0.01
C LEU A 5 5.57 6.59 1.23
N LYS A 6 5.38 5.81 2.30
CA LYS A 6 6.20 5.95 3.51
C LYS A 6 6.34 4.59 4.19
N ARG A 7 7.55 4.29 4.65
CA ARG A 7 7.74 3.08 5.44
C ARG A 7 7.07 3.22 6.80
N ALA A 8 6.52 2.11 7.30
CA ALA A 8 5.87 2.07 8.60
C ALA A 8 6.80 2.48 9.74
N TYR A 9 8.11 2.27 9.55
CA TYR A 9 9.13 2.56 10.57
C TYR A 9 9.62 4.01 10.53
N ASP A 10 9.20 4.79 9.55
CA ASP A 10 9.49 6.22 9.49
C ASP A 10 8.48 6.97 10.35
N ALA A 11 8.94 8.04 11.02
CA ALA A 11 8.08 8.79 11.95
C ALA A 11 6.86 9.40 11.22
N PRO A 12 5.65 9.30 11.80
CA PRO A 12 4.49 10.00 11.24
C PRO A 12 4.72 11.51 11.22
N ALA A 13 4.16 12.16 10.19
CA ALA A 13 4.23 13.61 10.04
C ALA A 13 2.85 14.16 9.69
N ALA A 14 2.59 15.41 10.08
CA ALA A 14 1.31 16.06 9.76
C ALA A 14 1.09 16.13 8.25
N SER A 15 2.15 16.27 7.46
CA SER A 15 2.08 16.32 6.00
C SER A 15 1.67 14.99 5.36
N ASP A 16 1.67 13.88 6.12
CA ASP A 16 1.24 12.58 5.60
C ASP A 16 -0.25 12.57 5.24
N GLY A 17 -1.05 13.40 5.91
CA GLY A 17 -2.49 13.43 5.70
C GLY A 17 -3.14 12.13 6.13
N TYR A 18 -3.96 11.54 5.26
CA TYR A 18 -4.67 10.29 5.54
C TYR A 18 -3.69 9.10 5.41
N ARG A 19 -3.38 8.46 6.54
CA ARG A 19 -2.39 7.36 6.60
C ARG A 19 -3.08 6.01 6.48
N VAL A 20 -2.69 5.24 5.48
CA VAL A 20 -3.33 3.95 5.15
C VAL A 20 -2.28 2.86 5.15
N LEU A 21 -2.45 1.85 6.01
CA LEU A 21 -1.58 0.67 5.97
C LEU A 21 -2.04 -0.23 4.83
N VAL A 22 -1.13 -0.51 3.89
CA VAL A 22 -1.43 -1.31 2.71
C VAL A 22 -0.81 -2.71 2.74
N ASP A 23 -0.32 -3.11 3.90
CA ASP A 23 0.14 -4.48 4.16
C ASP A 23 -1.02 -5.33 4.69
N ARG A 24 -0.93 -6.64 4.46
CA ARG A 24 -1.92 -7.57 5.00
C ARG A 24 -1.69 -7.86 6.48
N LEU A 25 -0.44 -7.76 6.93
CA LEU A 25 -0.04 -8.03 8.32
C LEU A 25 0.40 -6.75 9.00
N TRP A 26 0.17 -6.68 10.32
CA TRP A 26 0.63 -5.55 11.14
C TRP A 26 2.15 -5.49 11.17
N PRO A 27 2.76 -4.29 11.02
CA PRO A 27 4.21 -4.16 11.07
C PRO A 27 4.78 -4.59 12.43
N ARG A 28 5.80 -5.44 12.40
CA ARG A 28 6.40 -5.99 13.61
C ARG A 28 7.02 -4.88 14.46
N GLY A 29 6.71 -4.92 15.76
CA GLY A 29 7.32 -4.03 16.74
C GLY A 29 6.71 -2.64 16.88
N LEU A 30 5.66 -2.34 16.12
CA LEU A 30 5.00 -1.03 16.19
C LEU A 30 3.66 -1.12 16.91
N THR A 31 3.37 -0.13 17.75
CA THR A 31 2.08 0.02 18.41
C THR A 31 1.14 0.87 17.55
N LYS A 32 -0.15 0.83 17.84
CA LYS A 32 -1.14 1.69 17.19
C LYS A 32 -0.78 3.17 17.36
N THR A 33 -0.34 3.55 18.55
CA THR A 33 0.04 4.94 18.84
C THR A 33 1.23 5.39 18.00
N GLU A 34 2.21 4.51 17.80
CA GLU A 34 3.40 4.83 17.01
C GLU A 34 3.06 4.93 15.52
N LEU A 35 2.20 4.06 15.03
CA LEU A 35 1.89 3.99 13.59
C LEU A 35 0.88 5.05 13.14
N ARG A 36 -0.04 5.44 13.99
CA ARG A 36 -1.03 6.51 13.75
C ARG A 36 -1.77 6.36 12.41
N LEU A 37 -2.38 5.20 12.21
CA LEU A 37 -3.14 4.94 10.98
C LEU A 37 -4.54 5.54 11.05
N ASP A 38 -5.03 5.98 9.90
CA ASP A 38 -6.43 6.35 9.70
C ASP A 38 -7.23 5.17 9.17
N ALA A 39 -6.60 4.25 8.45
CA ALA A 39 -7.27 3.06 7.92
C ALA A 39 -6.29 1.92 7.68
N TRP A 40 -6.85 0.71 7.67
CA TRP A 40 -6.11 -0.51 7.33
C TRP A 40 -6.98 -1.40 6.45
N PRO A 41 -7.09 -1.09 5.15
CA PRO A 41 -7.88 -1.90 4.20
C PRO A 41 -7.08 -3.13 3.76
N LYS A 42 -7.12 -4.18 4.55
CA LYS A 42 -6.30 -5.39 4.33
C LYS A 42 -6.46 -5.98 2.92
N ASP A 43 -7.66 -5.88 2.35
CA ASP A 43 -7.94 -6.47 1.04
C ASP A 43 -7.31 -5.71 -0.13
N LEU A 44 -6.74 -4.52 0.12
CA LEU A 44 -5.92 -3.83 -0.88
C LEU A 44 -4.48 -4.34 -0.92
N ALA A 45 -4.04 -5.11 0.08
CA ALA A 45 -2.73 -5.76 0.04
C ALA A 45 -2.76 -6.94 -0.94
N PRO A 46 -1.59 -7.33 -1.50
CA PRO A 46 -1.53 -8.56 -2.28
C PRO A 46 -2.00 -9.75 -1.47
N SER A 47 -2.62 -10.73 -2.13
CA SER A 47 -3.03 -11.96 -1.45
C SER A 47 -1.81 -12.63 -0.81
N THR A 48 -2.05 -13.44 0.22
CA THR A 48 -0.97 -14.20 0.88
C THR A 48 -0.23 -15.08 -0.12
N ALA A 49 -0.94 -15.72 -1.04
CA ALA A 49 -0.32 -16.55 -2.07
C ALA A 49 0.59 -15.73 -3.00
N LEU A 50 0.12 -14.57 -3.46
CA LEU A 50 0.90 -13.71 -4.34
C LEU A 50 2.12 -13.14 -3.63
N ARG A 51 1.98 -12.74 -2.36
CA ARG A 51 3.07 -12.25 -1.53
C ARG A 51 4.17 -13.31 -1.38
N LYS A 52 3.80 -14.55 -1.07
CA LYS A 52 4.76 -15.66 -0.95
C LYS A 52 5.44 -15.95 -2.28
N TRP A 53 4.67 -15.89 -3.36
CA TRP A 53 5.20 -16.18 -4.70
C TRP A 53 6.29 -15.17 -5.11
N ILE A 54 6.07 -13.87 -4.89
CA ILE A 54 7.08 -12.86 -5.24
C ILE A 54 8.29 -12.91 -4.30
N HIS A 55 8.08 -13.19 -3.02
CA HIS A 55 9.18 -13.27 -2.06
C HIS A 55 10.11 -14.46 -2.34
N SER A 56 9.63 -15.50 -3.01
CA SER A 56 10.46 -16.63 -3.39
C SER A 56 11.43 -16.31 -4.55
N ASP A 57 11.07 -15.31 -5.37
CA ASP A 57 11.91 -14.90 -6.50
C ASP A 57 11.54 -13.49 -6.96
N MET A 58 12.30 -12.49 -6.49
CA MET A 58 12.07 -11.09 -6.81
C MET A 58 12.30 -10.74 -8.29
N SER A 59 12.94 -11.64 -9.06
CA SER A 59 13.09 -11.42 -10.51
C SER A 59 11.77 -11.46 -11.26
N ARG A 60 10.71 -11.97 -10.62
CA ARG A 60 9.36 -12.05 -11.19
C ARG A 60 8.57 -10.75 -11.01
N TRP A 61 9.23 -9.62 -10.76
CA TRP A 61 8.54 -8.38 -10.38
C TRP A 61 7.52 -7.90 -11.42
N ASN A 62 7.85 -7.97 -12.71
CA ASN A 62 6.92 -7.55 -13.75
C ASN A 62 5.64 -8.40 -13.77
N GLU A 63 5.77 -9.70 -13.55
CA GLU A 63 4.63 -10.60 -13.46
C GLU A 63 3.84 -10.36 -12.16
N PHE A 64 4.54 -10.10 -11.05
CA PHE A 64 3.90 -9.73 -9.79
C PHE A 64 3.01 -8.50 -9.98
N ARG A 65 3.52 -7.47 -10.63
CA ARG A 65 2.78 -6.25 -10.90
C ARG A 65 1.47 -6.53 -11.65
N ARG A 66 1.52 -7.36 -12.70
CA ARG A 66 0.33 -7.72 -13.47
C ARG A 66 -0.68 -8.50 -12.62
N ARG A 67 -0.21 -9.46 -11.84
CA ARG A 67 -1.07 -10.27 -10.96
C ARG A 67 -1.71 -9.44 -9.87
N TYR A 68 -0.95 -8.52 -9.28
CA TYR A 68 -1.47 -7.63 -8.26
C TYR A 68 -2.52 -6.67 -8.82
N PHE A 69 -2.26 -6.10 -9.99
CA PHE A 69 -3.27 -5.27 -10.67
C PHE A 69 -4.58 -6.03 -10.87
N LYS A 70 -4.50 -7.30 -11.23
CA LYS A 70 -5.68 -8.14 -11.41
C LYS A 70 -6.43 -8.36 -10.09
N GLU A 71 -5.69 -8.57 -9.00
CA GLU A 71 -6.30 -8.67 -7.67
C GLU A 71 -6.98 -7.35 -7.29
N LEU A 72 -6.34 -6.22 -7.59
CA LEU A 72 -6.88 -4.88 -7.28
C LEU A 72 -8.14 -4.59 -8.08
N ASP A 73 -8.27 -5.10 -9.30
CA ASP A 73 -9.49 -4.94 -10.10
C ASP A 73 -10.71 -5.54 -9.39
N ALA A 74 -10.52 -6.53 -8.53
CA ALA A 74 -11.59 -7.10 -7.72
C ALA A 74 -11.93 -6.26 -6.48
N GLN A 75 -11.12 -5.24 -6.17
CA GLN A 75 -11.27 -4.39 -4.98
C GLN A 75 -11.62 -2.95 -5.36
N VAL A 76 -12.46 -2.79 -6.37
CA VAL A 76 -12.77 -1.48 -6.96
C VAL A 76 -13.34 -0.50 -5.93
N ASP A 77 -14.15 -0.96 -4.98
CA ASP A 77 -14.77 -0.09 -3.99
C ASP A 77 -13.73 0.52 -3.05
N LEU A 78 -12.78 -0.29 -2.56
CA LEU A 78 -11.71 0.18 -1.70
C LEU A 78 -10.78 1.14 -2.46
N ALA A 79 -10.45 0.81 -3.71
CA ALA A 79 -9.62 1.67 -4.55
C ALA A 79 -10.30 3.01 -4.81
N THR A 80 -11.59 3.00 -5.08
CA THR A 80 -12.38 4.23 -5.31
C THR A 80 -12.40 5.10 -4.07
N ASP A 81 -12.54 4.50 -2.87
CA ASP A 81 -12.50 5.25 -1.61
C ASP A 81 -11.16 5.97 -1.44
N LEU A 82 -10.04 5.31 -1.71
CA LEU A 82 -8.73 5.95 -1.62
C LEU A 82 -8.55 7.06 -2.64
N ARG A 83 -9.05 6.88 -3.87
CA ARG A 83 -9.00 7.95 -4.88
C ARG A 83 -9.79 9.17 -4.44
N LYS A 84 -10.95 8.98 -3.84
CA LYS A 84 -11.75 10.08 -3.30
C LYS A 84 -11.02 10.81 -2.19
N ARG A 85 -10.35 10.07 -1.29
CA ARG A 85 -9.54 10.67 -0.23
C ARG A 85 -8.40 11.49 -0.82
N ALA A 86 -7.73 10.97 -1.85
CA ALA A 86 -6.64 11.67 -2.51
C ALA A 86 -7.08 12.94 -3.23
N ASP A 87 -8.33 12.99 -3.69
CA ASP A 87 -8.91 14.20 -4.28
C ASP A 87 -9.19 15.26 -3.22
N LEU A 88 -9.40 14.87 -1.97
CA LEU A 88 -9.67 15.78 -0.86
C LEU A 88 -8.40 16.29 -0.16
N GLY A 89 -7.30 15.57 -0.27
CA GLY A 89 -6.06 15.93 0.39
C GLY A 89 -5.00 14.85 0.26
N SER A 90 -3.91 14.99 1.01
CA SER A 90 -2.80 14.04 0.95
C SER A 90 -3.22 12.67 1.49
N VAL A 91 -2.79 11.63 0.79
CA VAL A 91 -2.90 10.23 1.23
C VAL A 91 -1.51 9.63 1.25
N THR A 92 -1.15 8.96 2.32
CA THR A 92 0.14 8.27 2.44
C THR A 92 -0.11 6.77 2.59
N LEU A 93 0.43 6.00 1.65
CA LEU A 93 0.39 4.54 1.71
C LEU A 93 1.57 4.07 2.56
N VAL A 94 1.25 3.45 3.69
CA VAL A 94 2.24 3.00 4.67
C VAL A 94 2.50 1.51 4.47
N PHE A 95 3.77 1.13 4.43
CA PHE A 95 4.18 -0.26 4.18
C PHE A 95 5.44 -0.61 4.96
N ALA A 96 5.67 -1.90 5.21
CA ALA A 96 6.81 -2.35 6.03
C ALA A 96 8.04 -2.77 5.22
N ALA A 97 7.90 -3.07 3.93
CA ALA A 97 9.00 -3.54 3.09
C ALA A 97 10.19 -2.58 3.10
N LYS A 98 11.40 -3.13 2.98
CA LYS A 98 12.64 -2.32 3.03
C LYS A 98 13.01 -1.71 1.69
N ASP A 99 12.65 -2.36 0.57
CA ASP A 99 13.00 -1.88 -0.76
C ASP A 99 12.13 -0.68 -1.15
N PRO A 100 12.72 0.50 -1.40
CA PRO A 100 11.93 1.68 -1.75
C PRO A 100 11.35 1.66 -3.18
N ARG A 101 11.82 0.76 -4.03
CA ARG A 101 11.40 0.67 -5.44
C ARG A 101 10.51 -0.52 -5.71
N HIS A 102 10.92 -1.71 -5.23
CA HIS A 102 10.21 -2.96 -5.47
C HIS A 102 9.38 -3.34 -4.25
N ASN A 103 8.30 -2.59 -4.03
CA ASN A 103 7.34 -2.85 -2.98
C ASN A 103 5.92 -2.72 -3.53
N HIS A 104 4.99 -3.44 -2.92
CA HIS A 104 3.60 -3.47 -3.40
C HIS A 104 2.91 -2.11 -3.27
N ALA A 105 3.33 -1.27 -2.33
CA ALA A 105 2.74 0.06 -2.17
C ALA A 105 3.01 0.93 -3.40
N ALA A 106 4.18 0.80 -4.02
CA ALA A 106 4.49 1.51 -5.26
C ALA A 106 3.58 1.05 -6.40
N VAL A 107 3.30 -0.26 -6.49
CA VAL A 107 2.38 -0.81 -7.49
C VAL A 107 0.95 -0.33 -7.23
N LEU A 108 0.53 -0.32 -5.97
CA LEU A 108 -0.80 0.17 -5.61
C LEU A 108 -0.96 1.65 -5.95
N LYS A 109 0.05 2.47 -5.67
CA LYS A 109 0.04 3.88 -6.05
C LYS A 109 -0.15 4.04 -7.55
N GLU A 110 0.59 3.28 -8.35
CA GLU A 110 0.47 3.30 -9.80
C GLU A 110 -0.95 2.94 -10.23
N PHE A 111 -1.53 1.90 -9.64
CA PHE A 111 -2.91 1.48 -9.93
C PHE A 111 -3.91 2.58 -9.60
N LEU A 112 -3.76 3.21 -8.44
CA LEU A 112 -4.68 4.28 -8.01
C LEU A 112 -4.59 5.51 -8.90
N GLU A 113 -3.40 5.80 -9.43
CA GLU A 113 -3.18 6.96 -10.31
C GLU A 113 -3.65 6.73 -11.74
N GLN A 114 -3.87 5.49 -12.13
CA GLN A 114 -4.46 5.14 -13.42
C GLN A 114 -5.98 5.15 -13.30
N ARG A 115 -6.62 6.13 -13.85
CA ARG A 115 -8.08 6.24 -13.84
C ARG A 115 -8.66 5.99 -15.23
#